data_65f980b5804ad1b5bca305b5886a5334
#
_entry.id   65f980b5804ad1b5bca305b5886a5334
#
_cell.length_a   1.000
_cell.length_b   1.000
_cell.length_c   1.000
_cell.angle_alpha   90.00
_cell.angle_beta   90.00
_cell.angle_gamma   90.00
#
_symmetry.space_group_name_H-M   'P 1'
#
loop_
_entity.id
_entity.type
_entity.pdbx_description
1 polymer ?
#
loop_
_entity_poly.entity_id
_entity_poly.type
_entity_poly.pdbx_seq_one_letter_code
_entity_poly.pdbx_strand_id
1 'polypeptide(L)'
;MIENFAFQALNKTYDHIDLDYAAVSILVYKNKEILFIKRSDNMPTHKGHIAFPGGKKELSDSSVVSTAIREASEELLISENLIKPVGILEPIDTVEYKFLVFPILCSLSIKPKQFTPVKFKK
;
A
#
# COMPACT_ATOMS: atom_id res chain seq x y z
N MET A 1 -8.07 -15.42 4.76
CA MET A 1 -7.51 -14.80 3.56
C MET A 1 -6.06 -14.35 3.76
N ILE A 2 -5.75 -13.69 4.86
CA ILE A 2 -4.37 -13.27 5.11
C ILE A 2 -3.42 -14.47 5.09
N GLU A 3 -3.86 -15.57 5.64
CA GLU A 3 -3.04 -16.77 5.69
C GLU A 3 -2.76 -17.37 4.32
N ASN A 4 -3.44 -16.89 3.28
CA ASN A 4 -3.21 -17.37 1.93
C ASN A 4 -2.06 -16.64 1.23
N PHE A 5 -1.51 -15.61 1.87
CA PHE A 5 -0.38 -14.87 1.30
C PHE A 5 0.93 -15.41 1.84
N ALA A 6 1.89 -15.57 0.93
CA ALA A 6 3.25 -15.90 1.35
C ALA A 6 3.93 -14.59 1.73
N PHE A 7 4.11 -14.38 3.03
CA PHE A 7 4.71 -13.14 3.50
C PHE A 7 5.71 -13.44 4.62
N GLN A 8 6.60 -12.49 4.81
CA GLN A 8 7.55 -12.53 5.90
C GLN A 8 7.07 -11.64 7.02
N ALA A 9 7.47 -11.96 8.25
CA ALA A 9 7.18 -11.09 9.37
C ALA A 9 7.81 -9.71 9.12
N LEU A 10 7.18 -8.69 9.69
CA LEU A 10 7.75 -7.36 9.67
C LEU A 10 9.12 -7.43 10.34
N ASN A 11 10.14 -6.96 9.66
CA ASN A 11 11.47 -6.99 10.25
C ASN A 11 12.18 -5.69 9.95
N LYS A 12 13.26 -5.47 10.67
CA LYS A 12 13.99 -4.20 10.62
C LYS A 12 14.95 -4.12 9.45
N THR A 13 15.06 -5.17 8.65
CA THR A 13 15.97 -5.15 7.52
C THR A 13 15.61 -4.05 6.52
N TYR A 14 14.33 -3.73 6.43
CA TYR A 14 13.85 -2.72 5.49
C TYR A 14 13.62 -1.37 6.14
N ASP A 15 14.01 -1.20 7.41
CA ASP A 15 13.91 0.09 8.06
C ASP A 15 15.06 0.98 7.60
N HIS A 16 14.79 2.26 7.42
CA HIS A 16 15.81 3.25 7.12
C HIS A 16 16.63 2.94 5.88
N ILE A 17 15.94 2.44 4.84
CA ILE A 17 16.59 2.21 3.57
C ILE A 17 16.87 3.55 2.91
N ASP A 18 18.12 3.79 2.54
CA ASP A 18 18.53 5.05 1.92
C ASP A 18 18.18 5.12 0.45
N LEU A 19 17.87 4.00 -0.16
CA LEU A 19 17.56 3.96 -1.58
C LEU A 19 16.15 4.46 -1.84
N ASP A 20 15.93 4.94 -3.04
CA ASP A 20 14.58 5.24 -3.48
C ASP A 20 13.77 3.96 -3.61
N TYR A 21 12.53 4.02 -3.17
CA TYR A 21 11.62 2.89 -3.28
C TYR A 21 10.20 3.39 -3.28
N ALA A 22 9.29 2.50 -3.63
CA ALA A 22 7.87 2.71 -3.43
C ALA A 22 7.34 1.59 -2.55
N ALA A 23 6.22 1.84 -1.92
CA ALA A 23 5.55 0.81 -1.11
C ALA A 23 4.07 0.87 -1.40
N VAL A 24 3.44 -0.31 -1.40
CA VAL A 24 2.01 -0.43 -1.61
C VAL A 24 1.42 -1.19 -0.44
N SER A 25 0.15 -0.93 -0.16
CA SER A 25 -0.57 -1.64 0.90
C SER A 25 -1.56 -2.59 0.28
N ILE A 26 -1.45 -3.86 0.66
CA ILE A 26 -2.48 -4.84 0.33
C ILE A 26 -3.39 -4.88 1.53
N LEU A 27 -4.54 -4.22 1.39
CA LEU A 27 -5.45 -3.98 2.51
C LEU A 27 -6.52 -5.07 2.54
N VAL A 28 -6.47 -5.90 3.57
CA VAL A 28 -7.44 -6.99 3.74
C VAL A 28 -8.46 -6.57 4.79
N TYR A 29 -9.70 -6.42 4.36
CA TYR A 29 -10.79 -5.99 5.22
C TYR A 29 -11.49 -7.20 5.81
N LYS A 30 -11.50 -7.29 7.13
CA LYS A 30 -12.14 -8.37 7.88
C LYS A 30 -11.75 -9.76 7.38
N ASN A 31 -10.50 -9.87 6.91
CA ASN A 31 -9.95 -11.13 6.42
C ASN A 31 -10.76 -11.74 5.27
N LYS A 32 -11.50 -10.93 4.53
CA LYS A 32 -12.40 -11.43 3.47
C LYS A 32 -12.25 -10.68 2.15
N GLU A 33 -11.96 -9.38 2.18
CA GLU A 33 -11.94 -8.56 0.99
C GLU A 33 -10.62 -7.82 0.88
N ILE A 34 -10.14 -7.68 -0.33
CA ILE A 34 -8.97 -6.84 -0.62
C ILE A 34 -9.48 -5.55 -1.23
N LEU A 35 -9.01 -4.44 -0.70
CA LEU A 35 -9.43 -3.12 -1.18
C LEU A 35 -8.44 -2.61 -2.21
N PHE A 36 -8.99 -2.13 -3.32
CA PHE A 36 -8.21 -1.52 -4.40
C PHE A 36 -8.66 -0.09 -4.58
N ILE A 37 -7.80 0.69 -5.19
CA ILE A 37 -8.18 2.03 -5.64
C ILE A 37 -8.15 2.06 -7.16
N LYS A 38 -8.87 3.02 -7.72
CA LYS A 38 -8.82 3.31 -9.14
C LYS A 38 -8.06 4.61 -9.33
N ARG A 39 -7.03 4.58 -10.14
CA ARG A 39 -6.28 5.80 -10.43
C ARG A 39 -7.17 6.77 -11.18
N SER A 40 -7.03 8.05 -10.83
CA SER A 40 -7.80 9.10 -11.46
C SER A 40 -7.53 9.17 -12.97
N ASP A 41 -8.55 9.49 -13.74
CA ASP A 41 -8.39 9.70 -15.18
C ASP A 41 -7.51 10.90 -15.49
N ASN A 42 -7.24 11.75 -14.51
CA ASN A 42 -6.37 12.90 -14.68
C ASN A 42 -4.90 12.59 -14.44
N MET A 43 -4.58 11.36 -14.03
CA MET A 43 -3.19 11.01 -13.79
C MET A 43 -2.42 10.90 -15.08
N PRO A 44 -1.13 11.30 -15.08
CA PRO A 44 -0.34 11.25 -16.31
C PRO A 44 -0.07 9.84 -16.81
N THR A 45 -0.06 8.85 -15.90
CA THR A 45 0.19 7.46 -16.28
C THR A 45 -0.81 6.56 -15.59
N HIS A 46 -1.11 5.42 -16.22
CA HIS A 46 -1.97 4.39 -15.64
C HIS A 46 -3.32 4.91 -15.18
N LYS A 47 -3.83 5.94 -15.87
CA LYS A 47 -5.13 6.50 -15.51
C LYS A 47 -6.21 5.44 -15.67
N GLY A 48 -7.14 5.44 -14.72
CA GLY A 48 -8.24 4.48 -14.72
C GLY A 48 -7.86 3.08 -14.29
N HIS A 49 -6.58 2.79 -14.07
CA HIS A 49 -6.16 1.47 -13.65
C HIS A 49 -6.52 1.22 -12.18
N ILE A 50 -6.84 -0.02 -11.89
CA ILE A 50 -7.08 -0.47 -10.52
C ILE A 50 -5.75 -0.86 -9.93
N ALA A 51 -5.49 -0.42 -8.70
CA ALA A 51 -4.21 -0.66 -8.06
C ALA A 51 -4.37 -0.71 -6.56
N PHE A 52 -3.34 -1.22 -5.89
CA PHE A 52 -3.24 -1.06 -4.45
C PHE A 52 -2.84 0.39 -4.13
N PRO A 53 -3.33 0.94 -3.01
CA PRO A 53 -2.84 2.26 -2.60
C PRO A 53 -1.35 2.19 -2.30
N GLY A 54 -0.63 3.22 -2.72
CA GLY A 54 0.81 3.25 -2.50
C GLY A 54 1.45 4.42 -3.18
N GLY A 55 2.75 4.52 -3.00
CA GLY A 55 3.52 5.60 -3.60
C GLY A 55 4.97 5.55 -3.19
N LYS A 56 5.69 6.59 -3.55
CA LYS A 56 7.12 6.69 -3.33
C LYS A 56 7.45 7.11 -1.91
N LYS A 57 8.63 6.69 -1.48
CA LYS A 57 9.20 7.13 -0.21
C LYS A 57 9.30 8.65 -0.15
N GLU A 58 9.02 9.20 1.03
CA GLU A 58 9.28 10.59 1.36
C GLU A 58 10.32 10.64 2.47
N LEU A 59 10.95 11.81 2.61
CA LEU A 59 12.04 11.96 3.59
C LEU A 59 11.59 11.67 5.02
N SER A 60 10.33 11.94 5.32
CA SER A 60 9.80 11.70 6.66
C SER A 60 9.49 10.24 6.94
N ASP A 61 9.51 9.38 5.93
CA ASP A 61 9.19 7.98 6.12
C ASP A 61 10.36 7.26 6.79
N SER A 62 10.07 6.55 7.87
CA SER A 62 11.10 5.85 8.62
C SER A 62 11.35 4.43 8.13
N SER A 63 10.43 3.87 7.34
CA SER A 63 10.54 2.50 6.88
C SER A 63 9.62 2.28 5.69
N VAL A 64 9.80 1.13 5.01
CA VAL A 64 8.89 0.78 3.91
C VAL A 64 7.46 0.61 4.42
N VAL A 65 7.31 0.14 5.65
CA VAL A 65 6.00 -0.02 6.26
C VAL A 65 5.35 1.35 6.47
N SER A 66 6.09 2.31 6.97
CA SER A 66 5.52 3.65 7.21
C SER A 66 5.13 4.31 5.90
N THR A 67 5.89 4.10 4.83
CA THR A 67 5.52 4.64 3.51
C THR A 67 4.20 4.07 3.05
N ALA A 68 4.03 2.74 3.16
CA ALA A 68 2.80 2.09 2.71
C ALA A 68 1.60 2.58 3.51
N ILE A 69 1.75 2.69 4.81
CA ILE A 69 0.63 3.12 5.67
C ILE A 69 0.28 4.58 5.41
N ARG A 70 1.30 5.44 5.27
CA ARG A 70 1.06 6.86 5.00
C ARG A 70 0.29 7.04 3.69
N GLU A 71 0.75 6.37 2.64
CA GLU A 71 0.10 6.50 1.34
C GLU A 71 -1.33 5.98 1.39
N ALA A 72 -1.55 4.85 2.04
CA ALA A 72 -2.90 4.31 2.15
C ALA A 72 -3.80 5.25 2.94
N SER A 73 -3.28 5.80 4.04
CA SER A 73 -4.02 6.74 4.85
C SER A 73 -4.45 7.97 4.05
N GLU A 74 -3.54 8.49 3.25
CA GLU A 74 -3.81 9.66 2.43
C GLU A 74 -4.85 9.38 1.36
N GLU A 75 -4.72 8.25 0.68
CA GLU A 75 -5.62 7.93 -0.42
C GLU A 75 -7.00 7.51 0.05
N LEU A 76 -7.10 6.84 1.20
CA LEU A 76 -8.37 6.37 1.72
C LEU A 76 -9.02 7.35 2.69
N LEU A 77 -8.29 8.39 3.08
CA LEU A 77 -8.77 9.41 4.01
C LEU A 77 -9.17 8.80 5.35
N ILE A 78 -8.33 7.90 5.86
CA ILE A 78 -8.51 7.30 7.16
C ILE A 78 -7.25 7.49 7.99
N SER A 79 -7.38 7.34 9.31
CA SER A 79 -6.24 7.48 10.20
C SER A 79 -5.27 6.32 10.02
N GLU A 80 -3.98 6.61 10.11
CA GLU A 80 -2.95 5.57 9.98
C GLU A 80 -3.12 4.46 11.00
N ASN A 81 -3.57 4.78 12.20
CA ASN A 81 -3.69 3.78 13.25
C ASN A 81 -4.82 2.78 13.01
N LEU A 82 -5.62 2.99 11.99
CA LEU A 82 -6.64 2.02 11.58
C LEU A 82 -6.09 0.98 10.61
N ILE A 83 -4.88 1.16 10.15
CA ILE A 83 -4.24 0.27 9.19
C ILE A 83 -3.17 -0.52 9.93
N LYS A 84 -3.38 -1.81 10.08
CA LYS A 84 -2.46 -2.65 10.86
C LYS A 84 -1.57 -3.45 9.94
N PRO A 85 -0.27 -3.16 9.90
CA PRO A 85 0.64 -3.96 9.07
C PRO A 85 0.81 -5.35 9.67
N VAL A 86 0.83 -6.36 8.80
CA VAL A 86 0.91 -7.75 9.19
C VAL A 86 2.21 -8.38 8.72
N GLY A 87 2.64 -8.06 7.50
CA GLY A 87 3.84 -8.66 6.96
C GLY A 87 4.29 -7.98 5.69
N ILE A 88 5.41 -8.44 5.15
CA ILE A 88 6.01 -7.91 3.95
C ILE A 88 6.11 -9.02 2.92
N LEU A 89 5.60 -8.75 1.72
CA LEU A 89 5.76 -9.69 0.61
C LEU A 89 7.08 -9.40 -0.10
N GLU A 90 7.45 -10.28 -1.02
CA GLU A 90 8.67 -10.09 -1.79
C GLU A 90 8.63 -8.77 -2.54
N PRO A 91 9.70 -7.96 -2.46
CA PRO A 91 9.75 -6.74 -3.24
C PRO A 91 9.74 -7.03 -4.72
N ILE A 92 9.14 -6.12 -5.47
CA ILE A 92 8.96 -6.26 -6.90
C ILE A 92 9.91 -5.30 -7.60
N ASP A 93 10.71 -5.83 -8.49
CA ASP A 93 11.60 -5.04 -9.32
C ASP A 93 10.83 -4.64 -10.57
N THR A 94 10.57 -3.37 -10.71
CA THR A 94 9.75 -2.91 -11.83
C THR A 94 10.64 -2.33 -12.92
N VAL A 95 10.36 -2.74 -14.15
CA VAL A 95 11.07 -2.19 -15.31
C VAL A 95 10.77 -0.71 -15.46
N GLU A 96 9.54 -0.35 -15.11
CA GLU A 96 9.02 0.99 -15.35
C GLU A 96 9.65 2.04 -14.45
N TYR A 97 9.96 1.68 -13.21
CA TYR A 97 10.31 2.68 -12.20
C TYR A 97 11.76 2.64 -11.77
N LYS A 98 12.56 1.75 -12.13
CA LYS A 98 13.97 1.69 -11.74
C LYS A 98 14.18 1.69 -10.21
N PHE A 99 13.19 1.28 -9.46
CA PHE A 99 13.32 1.09 -8.01
C PHE A 99 12.40 -0.02 -7.58
N LEU A 100 12.66 -0.52 -6.37
CA LEU A 100 11.87 -1.62 -5.84
C LEU A 100 10.53 -1.12 -5.31
N VAL A 101 9.51 -1.95 -5.43
CA VAL A 101 8.20 -1.72 -4.81
C VAL A 101 8.02 -2.78 -3.72
N PHE A 102 7.76 -2.32 -2.50
CA PHE A 102 7.57 -3.19 -1.35
C PHE A 102 6.08 -3.35 -1.04
N PRO A 103 5.52 -4.56 -1.24
CA PRO A 103 4.12 -4.78 -0.86
C PRO A 103 4.02 -5.09 0.62
N ILE A 104 3.19 -4.33 1.32
CA ILE A 104 2.97 -4.51 2.75
C ILE A 104 1.56 -5.06 2.93
N LEU A 105 1.47 -6.23 3.55
CA LEU A 105 0.18 -6.83 3.85
C LEU A 105 -0.38 -6.19 5.10
N CYS A 106 -1.58 -5.65 5.00
CA CYS A 106 -2.21 -4.92 6.08
C CYS A 106 -3.60 -5.43 6.37
N SER A 107 -3.98 -5.36 7.62
CA SER A 107 -5.33 -5.69 8.06
C SER A 107 -6.08 -4.40 8.35
N LEU A 108 -7.34 -4.35 7.94
CA LEU A 108 -8.19 -3.19 8.11
C LEU A 108 -9.49 -3.64 8.75
N SER A 109 -9.85 -3.04 9.89
CA SER A 109 -11.04 -3.46 10.63
C SER A 109 -12.28 -2.69 10.24
N ILE A 110 -12.11 -1.53 9.57
CA ILE A 110 -13.24 -0.73 9.11
C ILE A 110 -13.16 -0.59 7.61
N LYS A 111 -14.32 -0.40 6.99
CA LYS A 111 -14.37 -0.10 5.58
C LYS A 111 -14.33 1.40 5.42
N PRO A 112 -13.40 1.95 4.65
CA PRO A 112 -13.32 3.41 4.50
C PRO A 112 -14.61 3.97 3.95
N LYS A 113 -15.06 5.06 4.55
CA LYS A 113 -16.26 5.73 4.07
C LYS A 113 -15.96 6.62 2.89
N GLN A 114 -14.76 7.11 2.85
CA GLN A 114 -14.33 8.09 1.89
C GLN A 114 -13.62 7.44 0.74
N PHE A 115 -14.22 6.50 0.12
CA PHE A 115 -13.71 6.20 -1.20
C PHE A 115 -14.75 6.65 -2.17
N THR A 116 -14.35 7.59 -2.95
CA THR A 116 -15.22 8.09 -3.98
C THR A 116 -15.17 7.14 -5.16
N PRO A 117 -16.10 7.25 -6.08
CA PRO A 117 -16.05 6.41 -7.29
C PRO A 117 -14.74 6.55 -8.05
N VAL A 118 -14.04 7.65 -7.89
CA VAL A 118 -12.79 7.83 -8.60
C VAL A 118 -11.63 7.12 -7.93
N LYS A 119 -11.78 6.73 -6.66
CA LYS A 119 -10.68 6.13 -5.91
C LYS A 119 -10.85 4.67 -5.67
N PHE A 120 -12.08 4.21 -5.56
CA PHE A 120 -12.34 2.82 -5.28
C PHE A 120 -13.09 2.18 -6.41
N LYS A 121 -12.56 1.02 -6.77
CA LYS A 121 -13.18 0.17 -7.76
C LYS A 121 -13.25 -1.20 -7.16
N LYS A 122 -14.41 -1.75 -7.15
CA LYS A 122 -14.55 -3.11 -6.66
C LYS A 122 -14.28 -4.11 -7.71
#